data_c5a6dbc1717139e6383af1829b1c609b
#
_entry.id   c5a6dbc1717139e6383af1829b1c609b
#
_cell.length_a   1.000
_cell.length_b   1.000
_cell.length_c   1.000
_cell.angle_alpha   90.00
_cell.angle_beta   90.00
_cell.angle_gamma   90.00
#
_symmetry.space_group_name_H-M   'P 1'
#
loop_
_entity.id
_entity.type
_entity.pdbx_description
1 polymer ?
#
loop_
_entity_poly.entity_id
_entity_poly.type
_entity_poly.pdbx_seq_one_letter_code
_entity_poly.pdbx_strand_id
1 'polypeptide(L)'
;MPKPAAAKTVPSNDVLRRLRAICLSLPNTRETLSWGSPHFRVGDKIFCGIGDEKGRLAIGFKLEMDHADAVIQDPRFWRAPFVGRYGWVSMGVRPRMNWRQVRAFVEESYRLIAPPPKPLKAKRAPRARN
;
A
#
# COMPACT_ATOMS: atom_id res chain seq x y z
N MET A 1 10.76 -27.18 -15.68
CA MET A 1 10.68 -26.48 -15.57
C MET A 1 10.10 -25.80 -15.04
N PRO A 2 10.05 -25.53 -14.83
CA PRO A 2 9.57 -24.76 -14.59
C PRO A 2 9.26 -23.97 -14.10
N LYS A 3 9.01 -23.82 -13.82
CA LYS A 3 8.58 -23.08 -13.60
C LYS A 3 8.58 -21.84 -13.75
N PRO A 4 8.60 -21.33 -14.42
CA PRO A 4 8.80 -19.94 -14.78
C PRO A 4 7.64 -19.05 -14.50
N ALA A 5 6.47 -19.51 -14.66
CA ALA A 5 5.29 -18.73 -14.32
C ALA A 5 5.30 -18.34 -12.85
N ALA A 6 5.70 -19.25 -12.01
CA ALA A 6 5.80 -18.96 -10.59
C ALA A 6 6.79 -17.85 -10.33
N ALA A 7 7.90 -17.86 -11.08
CA ALA A 7 8.91 -16.81 -10.90
C ALA A 7 8.37 -15.44 -11.26
N LYS A 8 7.48 -15.37 -12.25
CA LYS A 8 6.93 -14.07 -12.65
C LYS A 8 6.00 -13.48 -11.62
N THR A 9 5.29 -14.32 -10.89
CA THR A 9 4.26 -13.84 -9.97
C THR A 9 4.75 -13.72 -8.55
N VAL A 10 5.90 -14.28 -8.25
CA VAL A 10 6.45 -14.26 -6.89
C VAL A 10 7.33 -13.03 -6.76
N PRO A 11 7.05 -12.15 -5.77
CA PRO A 11 7.93 -11.01 -5.56
C PRO A 11 9.31 -11.49 -5.18
N SER A 12 10.32 -10.78 -5.62
CA SER A 12 11.65 -11.10 -5.17
C SER A 12 11.69 -10.91 -3.65
N ASN A 13 12.49 -11.72 -3.00
CA ASN A 13 12.61 -11.61 -1.56
C ASN A 13 13.05 -10.22 -1.14
N ASP A 14 13.88 -9.58 -1.95
CA ASP A 14 14.37 -8.25 -1.63
C ASP A 14 13.27 -7.20 -1.68
N VAL A 15 12.44 -7.24 -2.73
CA VAL A 15 11.35 -6.27 -2.86
C VAL A 15 10.36 -6.44 -1.72
N LEU A 16 9.95 -7.67 -1.46
CA LEU A 16 9.00 -7.92 -0.39
C LEU A 16 9.58 -7.53 0.97
N ARG A 17 10.83 -7.86 1.21
CA ARG A 17 11.49 -7.53 2.46
C ARG A 17 11.53 -6.02 2.69
N ARG A 18 11.86 -5.27 1.64
CA ARG A 18 11.92 -3.81 1.76
C ARG A 18 10.54 -3.21 1.95
N LEU A 19 9.56 -3.69 1.20
CA LEU A 19 8.20 -3.21 1.35
C LEU A 19 7.65 -3.53 2.74
N ARG A 20 7.93 -4.74 3.21
CA ARG A 20 7.50 -5.16 4.54
C ARG A 20 8.11 -4.26 5.62
N ALA A 21 9.40 -3.93 5.47
CA ALA A 21 10.05 -3.05 6.44
C ALA A 21 9.39 -1.68 6.49
N ILE A 22 9.01 -1.13 5.34
CA ILE A 22 8.33 0.16 5.29
C ILE A 22 6.96 0.07 5.95
N CYS A 23 6.15 -0.89 5.51
CA CYS A 23 4.76 -0.97 5.96
C CYS A 23 4.66 -1.27 7.46
N LEU A 24 5.49 -2.19 7.93
CA LEU A 24 5.40 -2.61 9.32
C LEU A 24 6.09 -1.65 10.29
N SER A 25 6.80 -0.65 9.77
CA SER A 25 7.32 0.42 10.62
C SER A 25 6.24 1.41 11.05
N LEU A 26 5.09 1.38 10.41
CA LEU A 26 4.00 2.31 10.71
C LEU A 26 3.13 1.75 11.84
N PRO A 27 2.56 2.62 12.69
CA PRO A 27 1.81 2.14 13.87
C PRO A 27 0.58 1.31 13.53
N ASN A 28 0.34 0.28 14.32
CA ASN A 28 -0.85 -0.57 14.25
C ASN A 28 -1.01 -1.30 12.93
N THR A 29 0.10 -1.69 12.33
CA THR A 29 0.06 -2.37 11.04
C THR A 29 0.39 -3.85 11.20
N ARG A 30 -0.12 -4.64 10.25
CA ARG A 30 0.20 -6.05 10.18
C ARG A 30 0.13 -6.51 8.74
N GLU A 31 0.77 -7.62 8.48
CA GLU A 31 0.75 -8.25 7.17
C GLU A 31 -0.25 -9.40 7.17
N THR A 32 -1.02 -9.52 6.09
CA THR A 32 -1.96 -10.62 5.89
C THR A 32 -1.80 -11.13 4.48
N LEU A 33 -2.32 -12.33 4.24
CA LEU A 33 -2.44 -12.84 2.89
C LEU A 33 -3.88 -12.66 2.45
N SER A 34 -4.07 -12.02 1.30
CA SER A 34 -5.38 -11.87 0.69
C SER A 34 -5.25 -12.30 -0.75
N TRP A 35 -6.09 -13.25 -1.14
CA TRP A 35 -6.03 -13.82 -2.49
C TRP A 35 -4.62 -14.32 -2.86
N GLY A 36 -3.91 -14.86 -1.85
CA GLY A 36 -2.59 -15.41 -2.07
C GLY A 36 -1.47 -14.40 -2.16
N SER A 37 -1.75 -13.12 -1.92
CA SER A 37 -0.74 -12.07 -2.01
C SER A 37 -0.58 -11.34 -0.70
N PRO A 38 0.64 -10.88 -0.38
CA PRO A 38 0.85 -10.09 0.83
C PRO A 38 0.12 -8.75 0.78
N HIS A 39 -0.59 -8.46 1.84
CA HIS A 39 -1.27 -7.18 2.01
C HIS A 39 -0.97 -6.65 3.40
N PHE A 40 -0.95 -5.34 3.52
CA PHE A 40 -0.62 -4.68 4.79
C PHE A 40 -1.82 -3.88 5.23
N ARG A 41 -2.20 -4.08 6.48
CA ARG A 41 -3.40 -3.47 7.05
C ARG A 41 -3.02 -2.55 8.19
N VAL A 42 -3.80 -1.49 8.32
CA VAL A 42 -3.82 -0.66 9.51
C VAL A 42 -5.23 -0.81 10.09
N GLY A 43 -5.32 -1.31 11.32
CA GLY A 43 -6.59 -1.80 11.80
C GLY A 43 -7.08 -2.92 10.90
N ASP A 44 -8.28 -2.81 10.40
CA ASP A 44 -8.85 -3.85 9.52
C ASP A 44 -8.75 -3.51 8.05
N LYS A 45 -8.21 -2.35 7.70
CA LYS A 45 -8.22 -1.88 6.32
C LYS A 45 -6.87 -2.02 5.66
N ILE A 46 -6.89 -2.47 4.40
CA ILE A 46 -5.66 -2.59 3.61
C ILE A 46 -5.21 -1.20 3.18
N PHE A 47 -3.93 -0.91 3.38
CA PHE A 47 -3.35 0.35 2.87
C PHE A 47 -2.23 0.10 1.86
N CYS A 48 -1.79 -1.13 1.69
CA CYS A 48 -0.74 -1.46 0.73
C CYS A 48 -0.81 -2.95 0.43
N GLY A 49 -0.47 -3.31 -0.80
CA GLY A 49 -0.38 -4.71 -1.17
C GLY A 49 0.64 -4.89 -2.27
N ILE A 50 1.03 -6.13 -2.51
CA ILE A 50 1.92 -6.46 -3.60
C ILE A 50 1.43 -7.78 -4.20
N GLY A 51 1.32 -7.83 -5.52
CA GLY A 51 0.86 -9.03 -6.19
C GLY A 51 0.88 -8.87 -7.69
N ASP A 52 0.44 -9.93 -8.34
CA ASP A 52 0.43 -9.97 -9.80
C ASP A 52 -0.83 -9.30 -10.34
N GLU A 53 -0.63 -8.44 -11.35
CA GLU A 53 -1.72 -7.85 -12.10
C GLU A 53 -1.49 -8.13 -13.57
N LYS A 54 -2.18 -9.13 -14.08
CA LYS A 54 -2.09 -9.53 -15.50
C LYS A 54 -0.64 -9.79 -15.91
N GLY A 55 0.07 -10.51 -15.07
CA GLY A 55 1.44 -10.90 -15.36
C GLY A 55 2.49 -9.87 -14.98
N ARG A 56 2.07 -8.75 -14.40
CA ARG A 56 3.02 -7.75 -13.90
C ARG A 56 2.94 -7.68 -12.39
N LEU A 57 4.08 -7.82 -11.74
CA LEU A 57 4.14 -7.65 -10.30
C LEU A 57 4.00 -6.16 -10.00
N ALA A 58 3.09 -5.82 -9.09
CA ALA A 58 2.79 -4.43 -8.78
C ALA A 58 2.58 -4.23 -7.30
N ILE A 59 2.95 -3.04 -6.84
CA ILE A 59 2.66 -2.58 -5.48
C ILE A 59 1.47 -1.65 -5.57
N GLY A 60 0.47 -1.87 -4.72
CA GLY A 60 -0.73 -1.06 -4.70
C GLY A 60 -0.82 -0.19 -3.47
N PHE A 61 -1.30 1.05 -3.65
CA PHE A 61 -1.48 2.01 -2.57
C PHE A 61 -2.52 3.04 -2.99
N LYS A 62 -3.09 3.72 -2.01
CA LYS A 62 -4.11 4.72 -2.27
C LYS A 62 -3.50 6.11 -2.14
N LEU A 63 -3.84 6.99 -3.08
CA LEU A 63 -3.40 8.38 -3.07
C LEU A 63 -4.61 9.30 -3.09
N GLU A 64 -4.41 10.55 -2.72
CA GLU A 64 -5.42 11.58 -2.97
C GLU A 64 -5.75 11.58 -4.47
N MET A 65 -7.00 11.88 -4.80
CA MET A 65 -7.44 11.76 -6.19
C MET A 65 -6.60 12.58 -7.15
N ASP A 66 -6.30 13.83 -6.79
CA ASP A 66 -5.48 14.68 -7.67
C ASP A 66 -4.07 14.12 -7.83
N HIS A 67 -3.52 13.57 -6.75
CA HIS A 67 -2.20 12.99 -6.79
C HIS A 67 -2.21 11.71 -7.64
N ALA A 68 -3.25 10.89 -7.49
CA ALA A 68 -3.39 9.69 -8.31
C ALA A 68 -3.45 10.04 -9.79
N ASP A 69 -4.23 11.07 -10.13
CA ASP A 69 -4.36 11.51 -11.52
C ASP A 69 -3.03 11.96 -12.09
N ALA A 70 -2.22 12.63 -11.29
CA ALA A 70 -0.91 13.10 -11.74
C ALA A 70 0.06 11.94 -11.90
N VAL A 71 0.07 11.02 -10.94
CA VAL A 71 1.04 9.92 -10.91
C VAL A 71 0.85 8.98 -12.09
N ILE A 72 -0.40 8.70 -12.47
CA ILE A 72 -0.65 7.76 -13.57
C ILE A 72 -0.27 8.29 -14.94
N GLN A 73 0.12 9.55 -15.04
CA GLN A 73 0.69 10.08 -16.28
C GLN A 73 2.06 9.43 -16.57
N ASP A 74 2.70 8.92 -15.55
CA ASP A 74 3.95 8.18 -15.69
C ASP A 74 3.60 6.72 -15.97
N PRO A 75 4.12 6.15 -17.09
CA PRO A 75 3.73 4.78 -17.47
C PRO A 75 4.18 3.69 -16.49
N ARG A 76 5.00 4.01 -15.51
CA ARG A 76 5.32 3.04 -14.46
C ARG A 76 4.14 2.77 -13.53
N PHE A 77 3.10 3.62 -13.61
CA PHE A 77 1.95 3.56 -12.72
C PHE A 77 0.67 3.45 -13.55
N TRP A 78 -0.34 2.84 -12.96
CA TRP A 78 -1.67 2.79 -13.59
C TRP A 78 -2.72 2.69 -12.49
N ARG A 79 -3.96 2.95 -12.85
CA ARG A 79 -5.04 2.82 -11.87
C ARG A 79 -5.24 1.35 -11.54
N ALA A 80 -5.39 1.07 -10.26
CA ALA A 80 -5.61 -0.29 -9.84
C ALA A 80 -6.96 -0.79 -10.35
N PRO A 81 -7.08 -2.08 -10.68
CA PRO A 81 -8.36 -2.63 -11.11
C PRO A 81 -9.41 -2.46 -10.01
N PHE A 82 -10.63 -2.15 -10.42
CA PHE A 82 -11.83 -2.05 -9.58
C PHE A 82 -11.83 -0.91 -8.56
N VAL A 83 -10.71 -0.65 -7.90
CA VAL A 83 -10.66 0.37 -6.84
C VAL A 83 -9.94 1.63 -7.28
N GLY A 84 -9.47 1.68 -8.53
CA GLY A 84 -8.77 2.86 -9.02
C GLY A 84 -9.58 4.14 -8.94
N ARG A 85 -10.91 4.03 -9.06
CA ARG A 85 -11.78 5.19 -8.96
C ARG A 85 -11.77 5.84 -7.58
N TYR A 86 -11.22 5.15 -6.59
CA TYR A 86 -11.10 5.69 -5.23
C TYR A 86 -9.69 6.17 -4.93
N GLY A 87 -8.84 6.26 -5.96
CA GLY A 87 -7.47 6.74 -5.79
C GLY A 87 -6.42 5.65 -5.66
N TRP A 88 -6.81 4.39 -5.82
CA TRP A 88 -5.84 3.31 -5.77
C TRP A 88 -5.02 3.25 -7.05
N VAL A 89 -3.71 3.15 -6.87
CA VAL A 89 -2.73 3.16 -7.94
C VAL A 89 -1.85 1.94 -7.81
N SER A 90 -1.50 1.37 -8.95
CA SER A 90 -0.55 0.26 -9.01
C SER A 90 0.76 0.77 -9.58
N MET A 91 1.86 0.39 -8.94
CA MET A 91 3.20 0.73 -9.36
C MET A 91 3.92 -0.55 -9.78
N GLY A 92 4.37 -0.61 -11.03
CA GLY A 92 5.07 -1.79 -11.51
C GLY A 92 6.39 -2.00 -10.76
N VAL A 93 6.66 -3.24 -10.40
CA VAL A 93 7.92 -3.59 -9.76
C VAL A 93 9.00 -3.70 -10.85
N ARG A 94 10.14 -3.10 -10.60
CA ARG A 94 11.26 -3.05 -11.53
C ARG A 94 12.52 -3.51 -10.82
N PRO A 95 13.58 -3.86 -11.57
CA PRO A 95 14.84 -4.23 -10.93
C PRO A 95 15.40 -3.14 -10.03
N ARG A 96 15.18 -1.88 -10.42
CA ARG A 96 15.63 -0.76 -9.59
C ARG A 96 14.40 0.04 -9.16
N MET A 97 14.18 0.07 -7.87
CA MET A 97 13.07 0.81 -7.30
C MET A 97 13.60 2.03 -6.55
N ASN A 98 12.89 3.13 -6.69
CA ASN A 98 13.18 4.29 -5.84
C ASN A 98 12.44 4.10 -4.52
N TRP A 99 13.13 3.55 -3.54
CA TRP A 99 12.49 3.19 -2.27
C TRP A 99 12.07 4.39 -1.44
N ARG A 100 12.71 5.53 -1.64
CA ARG A 100 12.24 6.76 -1.00
C ARG A 100 10.85 7.14 -1.53
N GLN A 101 10.66 7.00 -2.84
CA GLN A 101 9.37 7.27 -3.45
C GLN A 101 8.32 6.26 -3.00
N VAL A 102 8.68 4.99 -2.95
CA VAL A 102 7.76 3.96 -2.46
C VAL A 102 7.30 4.28 -1.05
N ARG A 103 8.25 4.66 -0.18
CA ARG A 103 7.90 5.02 1.19
C ARG A 103 6.92 6.18 1.23
N ALA A 104 7.15 7.20 0.41
CA ALA A 104 6.27 8.37 0.39
C ALA A 104 4.85 7.98 -0.01
N PHE A 105 4.71 7.13 -1.03
CA PHE A 105 3.41 6.67 -1.46
C PHE A 105 2.71 5.82 -0.39
N VAL A 106 3.46 4.92 0.22
CA VAL A 106 2.92 4.06 1.27
C VAL A 106 2.45 4.89 2.46
N GLU A 107 3.23 5.90 2.83
CA GLU A 107 2.86 6.77 3.95
C GLU A 107 1.62 7.59 3.65
N GLU A 108 1.47 8.07 2.42
CA GLU A 108 0.26 8.77 2.03
C GLU A 108 -0.95 7.83 2.12
N SER A 109 -0.81 6.64 1.60
CA SER A 109 -1.88 5.65 1.66
C SER A 109 -2.27 5.36 3.11
N TYR A 110 -1.27 5.17 3.96
CA TYR A 110 -1.50 4.92 5.37
C TYR A 110 -2.30 6.06 6.00
N ARG A 111 -1.89 7.31 5.73
CA ARG A 111 -2.59 8.46 6.31
C ARG A 111 -4.04 8.56 5.84
N LEU A 112 -4.29 8.18 4.59
CA LEU A 112 -5.65 8.24 4.05
C LEU A 112 -6.56 7.17 4.61
N ILE A 113 -6.00 6.04 4.98
CA ILE A 113 -6.79 4.86 5.36
C ILE A 113 -6.82 4.65 6.87
N ALA A 114 -5.73 5.00 7.57
CA ALA A 114 -5.70 4.83 9.02
C ALA A 114 -6.83 5.64 9.66
N PRO A 115 -7.49 5.07 10.67
CA PRO A 115 -8.50 5.84 11.37
C PRO A 115 -7.82 7.02 12.06
N PRO A 116 -8.55 8.15 12.23
CA PRO A 116 -7.96 9.27 12.93
C PRO A 116 -7.60 8.88 14.35
N PRO A 117 -6.58 9.52 14.94
CA PRO A 117 -6.24 9.22 16.32
C PRO A 117 -7.46 9.47 17.21
N LYS A 118 -7.68 8.60 18.17
CA LYS A 118 -8.76 8.79 19.10
C LYS A 118 -8.46 10.01 19.96
N PRO A 119 -9.44 10.91 20.14
CA PRO A 119 -9.24 11.98 21.09
C PRO A 119 -9.12 11.38 22.47
N LEU A 120 -8.35 11.85 23.27
CA LEU A 120 -8.16 11.29 24.59
C LEU A 120 -9.26 11.75 25.51
N LYS A 121 -9.58 11.20 25.17
CA LYS A 121 -10.16 11.53 25.41
C LYS A 121 -10.47 12.07 26.19
N ALA A 122 -10.26 12.14 25.55
CA ALA A 122 -10.30 12.67 25.84
C ALA A 122 -10.70 13.17 26.40
N LYS A 123 -10.78 13.35 26.22
CA LYS A 123 -11.06 13.77 26.25
C LYS A 123 -11.86 13.95 27.02
N ARG A 124 -12.05 13.62 27.20
CA ARG A 124 -12.64 13.92 27.52
C ARG A 124 -12.89 14.62 28.28
N ALA A 125 -12.88 14.67 28.39
CA ALA A 125 -12.98 15.41 28.76
C ALA A 125 -13.46 16.03 29.29
N PRO A 126 -13.54 16.14 29.21
CA PRO A 126 -13.95 16.79 29.55
C PRO A 126 -14.72 17.18 30.02
N ARG A 127 -14.98 16.91 29.91
CA ARG A 127 -15.56 17.27 30.05
C ARG A 127 -15.93 17.82 30.87
N ALA A 128 -15.93 17.70 31.10
CA ALA A 128 -16.14 18.23 31.48
C ALA A 128 -16.60 18.74 32.01
N ARG A 129 -16.79 18.73 32.06
CA ARG A 129 -17.17 19.20 32.23
C ARG A 129 -17.47 19.71 32.73
N ASN A 130 -17.70 19.62 33.07
CA ASN A 130 -17.80 20.15 33.13
C ASN A 130 -17.98 20.34 33.32
#